data_0027b5c8babbb6fe8876430d59f3156b
#
_entry.id   0027b5c8babbb6fe8876430d59f3156b
#
_cell.length_a   1.000
_cell.length_b   1.000
_cell.length_c   1.000
_cell.angle_alpha   90.00
_cell.angle_beta   90.00
_cell.angle_gamma   90.00
#
_symmetry.space_group_name_H-M   'P 1'
#
loop_
_entity.id
_entity.type
_entity.pdbx_description
1 polymer ?
#
loop_
_entity_poly.entity_id
_entity_poly.type
_entity_poly.pdbx_seq_one_letter_code
_entity_poly.pdbx_strand_id
1 'polypeptide(L)'
;MKQYIIALGLGMVLFLGGCGSQEAIDTYSFGQKVINVGQSEVIVDSPFDFGQLDKIVANDKGQPLTIYAGLDKNYGVYVSATQASTGAPLPTLEEGTKLGQQELTKELGQAGAKAQWTQEPVQMDGVKAVKSTLDAGSNGQTIRFTQYTFINKGVLWNIRYSYSDQSPQGEEINQRVNGHIQVTKKEG
;
A
#
# COMPACT_ATOMS: atom_id res chain seq x y z
N MET A 1 -23.71 -5.15 -3.41
CA MET A 1 -22.38 -5.71 -3.18
C MET A 1 -21.25 -4.68 -3.38
N LYS A 2 -21.51 -3.38 -3.10
CA LYS A 2 -20.57 -2.26 -3.32
C LYS A 2 -19.82 -1.78 -2.05
N GLN A 3 -20.02 -2.44 -0.90
CA GLN A 3 -19.62 -1.86 0.40
C GLN A 3 -18.37 -2.48 1.04
N TYR A 4 -17.78 -3.52 0.47
CA TYR A 4 -16.71 -4.28 1.15
C TYR A 4 -15.29 -3.77 0.90
N ILE A 5 -15.07 -3.01 -0.17
CA ILE A 5 -13.74 -2.43 -0.49
C ILE A 5 -13.43 -1.23 0.42
N ILE A 6 -14.48 -0.53 0.86
CA ILE A 6 -14.39 0.69 1.69
C ILE A 6 -13.93 0.38 3.13
N ALA A 7 -14.27 -0.79 3.66
CA ALA A 7 -14.00 -1.14 5.05
C ALA A 7 -12.51 -1.39 5.36
N LEU A 8 -11.72 -1.74 4.37
CA LEU A 8 -10.30 -2.09 4.55
C LEU A 8 -9.37 -0.87 4.67
N GLY A 9 -9.68 0.20 3.96
CA GLY A 9 -8.93 1.45 4.08
C GLY A 9 -9.19 2.16 5.41
N LEU A 10 -10.47 2.18 5.85
CA LEU A 10 -10.86 2.82 7.12
C LEU A 10 -10.29 2.09 8.35
N GLY A 11 -10.16 0.78 8.29
CA GLY A 11 -9.52 -0.02 9.35
C GLY A 11 -8.08 0.39 9.60
N MET A 12 -7.34 0.78 8.57
CA MET A 12 -5.96 1.24 8.71
C MET A 12 -5.83 2.60 9.42
N VAL A 13 -6.83 3.47 9.30
CA VAL A 13 -6.77 4.83 9.88
C VAL A 13 -7.17 4.83 11.37
N LEU A 14 -8.08 3.94 11.78
CA LEU A 14 -8.67 4.00 13.13
C LEU A 14 -7.85 3.28 14.22
N PHE A 15 -6.96 2.35 13.84
CA PHE A 15 -6.20 1.56 14.82
C PHE A 15 -4.87 2.16 15.26
N LEU A 16 -4.35 3.19 14.56
CA LEU A 16 -3.09 3.83 14.92
C LEU A 16 -3.18 4.76 16.15
N GLY A 17 -4.37 4.91 16.75
CA GLY A 17 -4.64 5.82 17.88
C GLY A 17 -4.50 5.22 19.28
N GLY A 18 -3.93 4.03 19.46
CA GLY A 18 -3.82 3.37 20.76
C GLY A 18 -2.59 3.84 21.55
N CYS A 19 -2.76 4.58 22.66
CA CYS A 19 -1.76 4.70 23.71
C CYS A 19 -1.53 3.31 24.34
N GLY A 20 -0.68 2.48 23.75
CA GLY A 20 -0.23 1.22 24.29
C GLY A 20 1.27 1.28 24.63
N SER A 21 1.70 0.47 25.61
CA SER A 21 3.12 0.31 25.96
C SER A 21 3.99 0.17 24.70
N GLN A 22 5.11 0.89 24.67
CA GLN A 22 6.11 0.76 23.61
C GLN A 22 6.57 -0.71 23.55
N GLU A 23 6.22 -1.40 22.47
CA GLU A 23 6.83 -2.68 22.17
C GLU A 23 8.22 -2.42 21.60
N ALA A 24 9.19 -3.19 22.05
CA ALA A 24 10.54 -3.08 21.50
C ALA A 24 10.51 -3.43 20.01
N ILE A 25 11.31 -2.74 19.20
CA ILE A 25 11.43 -3.02 17.75
C ILE A 25 11.82 -4.48 17.46
N ASP A 26 12.52 -5.11 18.40
CA ASP A 26 12.97 -6.49 18.31
C ASP A 26 11.81 -7.52 18.38
N THR A 27 10.58 -7.09 18.70
CA THR A 27 9.40 -7.95 18.63
C THR A 27 8.87 -8.14 17.20
N TYR A 28 9.34 -7.34 16.25
CA TYR A 28 8.95 -7.43 14.84
C TYR A 28 9.77 -8.50 14.11
N SER A 29 9.08 -9.30 13.33
CA SER A 29 9.69 -10.35 12.47
C SER A 29 9.94 -9.80 11.08
N PHE A 30 10.95 -8.95 10.93
CA PHE A 30 11.33 -8.41 9.62
C PHE A 30 11.65 -9.53 8.63
N GLY A 31 11.06 -9.46 7.45
CA GLY A 31 11.27 -10.44 6.41
C GLY A 31 10.78 -9.97 5.04
N GLN A 32 11.02 -10.80 4.04
CA GLN A 32 10.60 -10.57 2.67
C GLN A 32 9.33 -11.35 2.36
N LYS A 33 8.35 -10.69 1.78
CA LYS A 33 7.15 -11.32 1.24
C LYS A 33 7.22 -11.36 -0.28
N VAL A 34 7.28 -12.56 -0.83
CA VAL A 34 7.20 -12.79 -2.28
C VAL A 34 5.74 -12.87 -2.68
N ILE A 35 5.32 -12.01 -3.60
CA ILE A 35 3.94 -11.92 -4.09
C ILE A 35 3.94 -12.16 -5.59
N ASN A 36 3.18 -13.17 -6.02
CA ASN A 36 3.03 -13.54 -7.43
C ASN A 36 1.61 -13.25 -7.89
N VAL A 37 1.45 -12.46 -8.95
CA VAL A 37 0.16 -12.19 -9.60
C VAL A 37 0.33 -12.28 -11.11
N GLY A 38 -0.33 -13.24 -11.74
CA GLY A 38 -0.12 -13.56 -13.15
C GLY A 38 1.35 -13.92 -13.41
N GLN A 39 1.99 -13.21 -14.34
CA GLN A 39 3.41 -13.37 -14.67
C GLN A 39 4.33 -12.40 -13.89
N SER A 40 3.77 -11.55 -13.07
CA SER A 40 4.50 -10.54 -12.30
C SER A 40 4.81 -11.05 -10.90
N GLU A 41 6.04 -10.85 -10.46
CA GLU A 41 6.51 -11.15 -9.11
C GLU A 41 7.09 -9.88 -8.49
N VAL A 42 6.73 -9.64 -7.25
CA VAL A 42 7.24 -8.54 -6.44
C VAL A 42 7.67 -9.07 -5.08
N ILE A 43 8.80 -8.59 -4.58
CA ILE A 43 9.27 -8.89 -3.22
C ILE A 43 9.16 -7.59 -2.42
N VAL A 44 8.48 -7.67 -1.27
CA VAL A 44 8.22 -6.52 -0.40
C VAL A 44 8.78 -6.83 0.98
N ASP A 45 9.61 -5.94 1.50
CA ASP A 45 10.05 -6.02 2.90
C ASP A 45 8.89 -5.63 3.82
N SER A 46 8.71 -6.40 4.88
CA SER A 46 7.63 -6.20 5.85
C SER A 46 8.12 -6.43 7.29
N PRO A 47 7.60 -5.67 8.27
CA PRO A 47 7.91 -5.88 9.68
C PRO A 47 7.18 -7.06 10.30
N PHE A 48 6.25 -7.67 9.57
CA PHE A 48 5.45 -8.80 10.02
C PHE A 48 4.95 -9.62 8.83
N ASP A 49 4.53 -10.85 9.10
CA ASP A 49 3.83 -11.66 8.10
C ASP A 49 2.47 -11.05 7.80
N PHE A 50 2.17 -10.88 6.52
CA PHE A 50 0.86 -10.48 6.05
C PHE A 50 0.35 -11.44 4.96
N GLY A 51 -0.94 -11.71 4.98
CA GLY A 51 -1.59 -12.67 4.10
C GLY A 51 -2.32 -12.01 2.94
N GLN A 52 -2.61 -12.83 1.94
CA GLN A 52 -3.60 -12.48 0.93
C GLN A 52 -4.96 -12.37 1.62
N LEU A 53 -5.67 -11.29 1.38
CA LEU A 53 -7.07 -11.21 1.77
C LEU A 53 -7.89 -12.11 0.85
N ASP A 54 -8.70 -12.98 1.44
CA ASP A 54 -9.28 -14.20 0.85
C ASP A 54 -10.16 -14.04 -0.39
N LYS A 55 -10.19 -12.89 -1.04
CA LYS A 55 -10.99 -12.73 -2.26
C LYS A 55 -10.25 -11.92 -3.31
N ILE A 56 -10.02 -12.57 -4.45
CA ILE A 56 -9.84 -11.83 -5.70
C ILE A 56 -11.18 -11.13 -5.95
N VAL A 57 -11.21 -9.83 -5.74
CA VAL A 57 -12.37 -8.99 -6.05
C VAL A 57 -12.16 -8.42 -7.45
N ALA A 58 -13.22 -8.28 -8.21
CA ALA A 58 -13.18 -7.46 -9.40
C ALA A 58 -13.34 -5.98 -8.98
N ASN A 59 -12.49 -5.10 -9.52
CA ASN A 59 -12.71 -3.66 -9.40
C ASN A 59 -13.96 -3.24 -10.19
N ASP A 60 -14.32 -1.97 -10.15
CA ASP A 60 -15.52 -1.45 -10.84
C ASP A 60 -15.51 -1.68 -12.38
N LYS A 61 -14.35 -1.96 -12.96
CA LYS A 61 -14.18 -2.29 -14.40
C LYS A 61 -14.15 -3.78 -14.67
N GLY A 62 -14.38 -4.64 -13.66
CA GLY A 62 -14.33 -6.10 -13.80
C GLY A 62 -12.92 -6.68 -13.90
N GLN A 63 -11.87 -5.90 -13.58
CA GLN A 63 -10.50 -6.39 -13.57
C GLN A 63 -10.22 -7.17 -12.29
N PRO A 64 -9.51 -8.32 -12.33
CA PRO A 64 -9.09 -9.04 -11.14
C PRO A 64 -8.19 -8.17 -10.27
N LEU A 65 -8.54 -8.05 -9.00
CA LEU A 65 -7.80 -7.31 -7.98
C LEU A 65 -7.43 -8.24 -6.84
N THR A 66 -6.14 -8.40 -6.58
CA THR A 66 -5.61 -9.16 -5.45
C THR A 66 -5.08 -8.18 -4.41
N ILE A 67 -5.39 -8.42 -3.14
CA ILE A 67 -5.00 -7.54 -2.03
C ILE A 67 -4.27 -8.36 -0.97
N TYR A 68 -3.17 -7.80 -0.48
CA TYR A 68 -2.43 -8.28 0.69
C TYR A 68 -2.32 -7.14 1.69
N ALA A 69 -2.52 -7.42 2.95
CA ALA A 69 -2.39 -6.40 3.99
C ALA A 69 -1.88 -6.99 5.30
N GLY A 70 -1.12 -6.19 6.00
CA GLY A 70 -0.72 -6.40 7.38
C GLY A 70 -0.72 -5.06 8.10
N LEU A 71 -1.20 -5.06 9.33
CA LEU A 71 -1.37 -3.86 10.14
C LEU A 71 -1.19 -4.18 11.60
N ASP A 72 -0.47 -3.34 12.30
CA ASP A 72 -0.51 -3.25 13.76
C ASP A 72 -0.70 -1.79 14.22
N LYS A 73 -0.52 -1.54 15.50
CA LYS A 73 -0.69 -0.19 16.07
C LYS A 73 0.38 0.82 15.63
N ASN A 74 1.52 0.37 15.12
CA ASN A 74 2.66 1.23 14.77
C ASN A 74 2.84 1.39 13.27
N TYR A 75 2.52 0.35 12.49
CA TYR A 75 2.84 0.30 11.07
C TYR A 75 1.82 -0.46 10.24
N GLY A 76 1.62 -0.04 8.99
CA GLY A 76 0.76 -0.72 8.04
C GLY A 76 1.46 -0.95 6.70
N VAL A 77 1.26 -2.13 6.13
CA VAL A 77 1.67 -2.49 4.77
C VAL A 77 0.43 -2.94 4.00
N TYR A 78 0.22 -2.36 2.84
CA TYR A 78 -0.88 -2.71 1.95
C TYR A 78 -0.34 -2.87 0.53
N VAL A 79 -0.66 -3.97 -0.11
CA VAL A 79 -0.29 -4.26 -1.48
C VAL A 79 -1.55 -4.59 -2.27
N SER A 80 -1.78 -3.88 -3.36
CA SER A 80 -2.81 -4.24 -4.33
C SER A 80 -2.22 -4.48 -5.70
N ALA A 81 -2.76 -5.48 -6.40
CA ALA A 81 -2.35 -5.88 -7.72
C ALA A 81 -3.58 -6.04 -8.62
N THR A 82 -3.70 -5.19 -9.64
CA THR A 82 -4.79 -5.22 -10.61
C THR A 82 -4.26 -5.82 -11.91
N GLN A 83 -4.92 -6.86 -12.42
CA GLN A 83 -4.59 -7.49 -13.69
C GLN A 83 -5.45 -6.94 -14.83
N ALA A 84 -4.87 -6.88 -16.04
CA ALA A 84 -5.66 -6.68 -17.23
C ALA A 84 -6.64 -7.86 -17.43
N SER A 85 -7.82 -7.58 -17.95
CA SER A 85 -8.78 -8.61 -18.35
C SER A 85 -9.33 -8.32 -19.76
N THR A 86 -9.95 -9.31 -20.36
CA THR A 86 -10.56 -9.17 -21.69
C THR A 86 -11.59 -8.04 -21.67
N GLY A 87 -11.41 -7.03 -22.50
CA GLY A 87 -12.28 -5.86 -22.57
C GLY A 87 -12.04 -4.79 -21.50
N ALA A 88 -11.10 -5.00 -20.56
CA ALA A 88 -10.73 -4.03 -19.55
C ALA A 88 -9.19 -3.93 -19.44
N PRO A 89 -8.54 -3.14 -20.30
CA PRO A 89 -7.08 -2.92 -20.24
C PRO A 89 -6.70 -2.19 -18.95
N LEU A 90 -5.44 -2.35 -18.52
CA LEU A 90 -4.91 -1.60 -17.39
C LEU A 90 -4.97 -0.09 -17.69
N PRO A 91 -5.20 0.73 -16.64
CA PRO A 91 -4.96 2.16 -16.74
C PRO A 91 -3.47 2.43 -17.01
N THR A 92 -3.16 3.60 -17.53
CA THR A 92 -1.79 4.09 -17.60
C THR A 92 -1.20 4.23 -16.18
N LEU A 93 0.12 4.33 -16.08
CA LEU A 93 0.77 4.55 -14.78
C LEU A 93 0.25 5.82 -14.08
N GLU A 94 0.03 6.89 -14.82
CA GLU A 94 -0.51 8.14 -14.27
C GLU A 94 -1.95 7.96 -13.75
N GLU A 95 -2.81 7.32 -14.53
CA GLU A 95 -4.20 7.05 -14.13
C GLU A 95 -4.25 6.11 -12.92
N GLY A 96 -3.43 5.04 -12.90
CA GLY A 96 -3.33 4.11 -11.77
C GLY A 96 -2.85 4.80 -10.50
N THR A 97 -1.90 5.72 -10.61
CA THR A 97 -1.44 6.55 -9.48
C THR A 97 -2.57 7.43 -8.95
N LYS A 98 -3.28 8.13 -9.82
CA LYS A 98 -4.42 8.97 -9.43
C LYS A 98 -5.55 8.18 -8.77
N LEU A 99 -5.87 7.00 -9.30
CA LEU A 99 -6.91 6.12 -8.71
C LEU A 99 -6.55 5.71 -7.27
N GLY A 100 -5.33 5.23 -7.03
CA GLY A 100 -4.88 4.86 -5.69
C GLY A 100 -4.88 6.03 -4.70
N GLN A 101 -4.52 7.24 -5.16
CA GLN A 101 -4.57 8.46 -4.36
C GLN A 101 -6.01 8.88 -4.04
N GLN A 102 -6.91 8.83 -5.02
CA GLN A 102 -8.32 9.20 -4.86
C GLN A 102 -9.04 8.30 -3.86
N GLU A 103 -8.78 6.99 -3.90
CA GLU A 103 -9.34 6.04 -2.94
C GLU A 103 -8.95 6.42 -1.50
N LEU A 104 -7.65 6.59 -1.24
CA LEU A 104 -7.19 6.96 0.10
C LEU A 104 -7.66 8.36 0.52
N THR A 105 -7.64 9.34 -0.38
CA THR A 105 -8.12 10.70 -0.08
C THR A 105 -9.60 10.71 0.29
N LYS A 106 -10.41 9.89 -0.39
CA LYS A 106 -11.84 9.74 -0.08
C LYS A 106 -12.05 9.14 1.31
N GLU A 107 -11.30 8.10 1.66
CA GLU A 107 -11.35 7.45 2.96
C GLU A 107 -10.93 8.40 4.08
N LEU A 108 -9.82 9.11 3.91
CA LEU A 108 -9.32 10.10 4.86
C LEU A 108 -10.29 11.28 5.02
N GLY A 109 -10.93 11.74 3.93
CA GLY A 109 -11.93 12.79 3.95
C GLY A 109 -13.17 12.41 4.76
N GLN A 110 -13.58 11.14 4.73
CA GLN A 110 -14.66 10.62 5.58
C GLN A 110 -14.29 10.63 7.06
N ALA A 111 -13.01 10.48 7.38
CA ALA A 111 -12.47 10.61 8.74
C ALA A 111 -12.15 12.06 9.15
N GLY A 112 -12.47 13.05 8.30
CA GLY A 112 -12.22 14.47 8.57
C GLY A 112 -10.75 14.90 8.41
N ALA A 113 -9.89 14.06 7.85
CA ALA A 113 -8.48 14.38 7.65
C ALA A 113 -8.26 15.21 6.38
N LYS A 114 -7.32 16.16 6.45
CA LYS A 114 -6.83 16.89 5.28
C LYS A 114 -5.69 16.09 4.65
N ALA A 115 -5.72 15.94 3.34
CA ALA A 115 -4.75 15.17 2.58
C ALA A 115 -4.12 16.03 1.47
N GLN A 116 -2.80 16.04 1.42
CA GLN A 116 -2.05 16.69 0.35
C GLN A 116 -0.96 15.76 -0.15
N TRP A 117 -1.07 15.36 -1.42
CA TRP A 117 -0.13 14.47 -2.07
C TRP A 117 1.05 15.19 -2.68
N THR A 118 2.24 14.59 -2.55
CA THR A 118 3.40 14.89 -3.37
C THR A 118 3.76 13.66 -4.20
N GLN A 119 4.40 13.85 -5.36
CA GLN A 119 4.75 12.77 -6.29
C GLN A 119 6.16 12.98 -6.82
N GLU A 120 6.89 11.88 -6.97
CA GLU A 120 8.18 11.86 -7.66
C GLU A 120 8.31 10.61 -8.55
N PRO A 121 8.86 10.73 -9.77
CA PRO A 121 9.18 9.58 -10.59
C PRO A 121 10.37 8.84 -9.99
N VAL A 122 10.27 7.52 -9.90
CA VAL A 122 11.36 6.66 -9.42
C VAL A 122 11.54 5.46 -10.33
N GLN A 123 12.62 4.71 -10.14
CA GLN A 123 12.85 3.43 -10.81
C GLN A 123 13.05 2.33 -9.77
N MET A 124 12.42 1.19 -10.01
CA MET A 124 12.50 -0.01 -9.19
C MET A 124 12.93 -1.17 -10.07
N ASP A 125 14.18 -1.62 -9.91
CA ASP A 125 14.81 -2.65 -10.76
C ASP A 125 14.66 -2.37 -12.27
N GLY A 126 14.75 -1.08 -12.66
CA GLY A 126 14.60 -0.63 -14.04
C GLY A 126 13.14 -0.54 -14.54
N VAL A 127 12.15 -0.78 -13.67
CA VAL A 127 10.74 -0.51 -13.94
C VAL A 127 10.40 0.92 -13.53
N LYS A 128 9.74 1.68 -14.43
CA LYS A 128 9.27 3.03 -14.12
C LYS A 128 8.16 2.96 -13.07
N ALA A 129 8.30 3.75 -12.02
CA ALA A 129 7.34 3.85 -10.93
C ALA A 129 7.08 5.31 -10.54
N VAL A 130 5.99 5.55 -9.83
CA VAL A 130 5.69 6.81 -9.16
C VAL A 130 5.66 6.56 -7.66
N LYS A 131 6.50 7.27 -6.92
CA LYS A 131 6.39 7.34 -5.46
C LYS A 131 5.52 8.53 -5.10
N SER A 132 4.50 8.28 -4.32
CA SER A 132 3.56 9.29 -3.81
C SER A 132 3.63 9.32 -2.29
N THR A 133 3.74 10.50 -1.70
CA THR A 133 3.71 10.66 -0.25
C THR A 133 2.56 11.55 0.16
N LEU A 134 1.99 11.28 1.32
CA LEU A 134 0.87 11.99 1.90
C LEU A 134 1.03 12.06 3.41
N ASP A 135 0.92 13.25 3.95
CA ASP A 135 0.73 13.48 5.39
C ASP A 135 -0.74 13.84 5.64
N ALA A 136 -1.44 12.97 6.38
CA ALA A 136 -2.86 13.14 6.70
C ALA A 136 -3.01 13.47 8.19
N GLY A 137 -3.41 14.70 8.48
CA GLY A 137 -3.59 15.18 9.86
C GLY A 137 -5.04 15.10 10.30
N SER A 138 -5.29 14.52 11.49
CA SER A 138 -6.57 14.55 12.19
C SER A 138 -6.34 14.53 13.70
N ASN A 139 -7.05 15.36 14.44
CA ASN A 139 -7.03 15.39 15.92
C ASN A 139 -5.62 15.50 16.56
N GLY A 140 -4.72 16.26 15.93
CA GLY A 140 -3.37 16.48 16.44
C GLY A 140 -2.39 15.33 16.19
N GLN A 141 -2.77 14.35 15.42
CA GLN A 141 -1.89 13.28 14.93
C GLN A 141 -1.73 13.39 13.41
N THR A 142 -0.56 13.04 12.90
CA THR A 142 -0.31 12.91 11.47
C THR A 142 0.01 11.46 11.14
N ILE A 143 -0.71 10.91 10.17
CA ILE A 143 -0.38 9.62 9.58
C ILE A 143 0.35 9.88 8.27
N ARG A 144 1.53 9.31 8.14
CA ARG A 144 2.34 9.37 6.93
C ARG A 144 2.08 8.14 6.08
N PHE A 145 1.85 8.39 4.80
CA PHE A 145 1.68 7.36 3.79
C PHE A 145 2.75 7.51 2.72
N THR A 146 3.33 6.40 2.32
CA THR A 146 4.15 6.31 1.12
C THR A 146 3.57 5.23 0.21
N GLN A 147 3.28 5.57 -1.04
CA GLN A 147 2.75 4.64 -2.03
C GLN A 147 3.66 4.57 -3.24
N TYR A 148 3.99 3.37 -3.66
CA TYR A 148 4.69 3.09 -4.91
C TYR A 148 3.69 2.48 -5.90
N THR A 149 3.57 3.12 -7.08
CA THR A 149 2.72 2.65 -8.16
C THR A 149 3.57 2.34 -9.38
N PHE A 150 3.42 1.16 -9.96
CA PHE A 150 4.11 0.76 -11.18
C PHE A 150 3.35 -0.32 -11.93
N ILE A 151 3.70 -0.51 -13.21
CA ILE A 151 3.15 -1.57 -14.04
C ILE A 151 4.29 -2.52 -14.42
N ASN A 152 4.09 -3.81 -14.11
CA ASN A 152 5.03 -4.86 -14.47
C ASN A 152 4.27 -6.07 -15.04
N LYS A 153 4.64 -6.53 -16.23
CA LYS A 153 4.08 -7.74 -16.89
C LYS A 153 2.55 -7.80 -16.88
N GLY A 154 1.88 -6.70 -17.24
CA GLY A 154 0.42 -6.64 -17.30
C GLY A 154 -0.29 -6.62 -15.94
N VAL A 155 0.41 -6.25 -14.89
CA VAL A 155 -0.13 -6.04 -13.54
C VAL A 155 0.19 -4.63 -13.09
N LEU A 156 -0.82 -3.89 -12.65
CA LEU A 156 -0.69 -2.61 -11.96
C LEU A 156 -0.56 -2.89 -10.46
N TRP A 157 0.56 -2.48 -9.90
CA TRP A 157 0.88 -2.60 -8.49
C TRP A 157 0.72 -1.27 -7.77
N ASN A 158 0.12 -1.32 -6.58
CA ASN A 158 0.17 -0.24 -5.59
C ASN A 158 0.65 -0.84 -4.26
N ILE A 159 1.80 -0.41 -3.79
CA ILE A 159 2.39 -0.83 -2.51
C ILE A 159 2.41 0.38 -1.61
N ARG A 160 1.73 0.30 -0.47
CA ARG A 160 1.55 1.41 0.46
C ARG A 160 2.06 1.05 1.83
N TYR A 161 2.81 1.97 2.41
CA TYR A 161 3.27 1.94 3.79
C TYR A 161 2.61 3.09 4.56
N SER A 162 2.30 2.87 5.83
CA SER A 162 1.69 3.90 6.68
C SER A 162 2.14 3.78 8.13
N TYR A 163 2.32 4.92 8.80
CA TYR A 163 2.64 5.00 10.23
C TYR A 163 2.27 6.37 10.79
N SER A 164 2.11 6.46 12.12
CA SER A 164 1.89 7.73 12.81
C SER A 164 3.23 8.42 13.09
N ASP A 165 3.31 9.73 12.89
CA ASP A 165 4.47 10.56 13.25
C ASP A 165 4.74 10.59 14.77
N GLN A 166 3.76 10.19 15.58
CA GLN A 166 3.90 10.04 17.04
C GLN A 166 4.41 8.65 17.46
N SER A 167 4.66 7.76 16.50
CA SER A 167 5.21 6.42 16.75
C SER A 167 6.69 6.36 16.41
N PRO A 168 7.61 6.45 17.38
CA PRO A 168 9.04 6.26 17.12
C PRO A 168 9.36 4.89 16.50
N GLN A 169 8.62 3.84 16.91
CA GLN A 169 8.73 2.51 16.32
C GLN A 169 8.27 2.50 14.86
N GLY A 170 7.15 3.19 14.55
CA GLY A 170 6.66 3.32 13.17
C GLY A 170 7.69 3.98 12.27
N GLU A 171 8.34 5.04 12.71
CA GLU A 171 9.42 5.70 11.98
C GLU A 171 10.61 4.76 11.76
N GLU A 172 11.07 4.05 12.80
CA GLU A 172 12.19 3.12 12.69
C GLU A 172 11.87 1.94 11.77
N ILE A 173 10.65 1.37 11.86
CA ILE A 173 10.19 0.34 10.94
C ILE A 173 10.19 0.87 9.51
N ASN A 174 9.66 2.08 9.30
CA ASN A 174 9.61 2.71 8.00
C ASN A 174 11.01 2.85 7.37
N GLN A 175 12.01 3.25 8.15
CA GLN A 175 13.39 3.34 7.67
C GLN A 175 13.98 1.99 7.22
N ARG A 176 13.50 0.88 7.82
CA ARG A 176 13.97 -0.47 7.51
C ARG A 176 13.31 -1.10 6.29
N VAL A 177 12.03 -0.77 6.01
CA VAL A 177 11.24 -1.49 4.99
C VAL A 177 10.73 -0.63 3.84
N ASN A 178 10.56 0.68 4.04
CA ASN A 178 9.98 1.55 3.03
C ASN A 178 10.90 1.70 1.82
N GLY A 179 10.38 1.37 0.64
CA GLY A 179 11.12 1.42 -0.61
C GLY A 179 12.00 0.20 -0.89
N HIS A 180 12.09 -0.76 0.02
CA HIS A 180 12.74 -2.05 -0.21
C HIS A 180 11.78 -2.98 -0.96
N ILE A 181 11.52 -2.62 -2.22
CA ILE A 181 10.66 -3.35 -3.14
C ILE A 181 11.52 -3.82 -4.30
N GLN A 182 11.52 -5.14 -4.55
CA GLN A 182 12.20 -5.73 -5.69
C GLN A 182 11.16 -6.17 -6.72
N VAL A 183 11.40 -5.85 -7.97
CA VAL A 183 10.52 -6.24 -9.09
C VAL A 183 11.24 -7.27 -9.93
N THR A 184 10.89 -8.52 -9.80
CA THR A 184 11.58 -9.60 -10.48
C THR A 184 11.27 -9.57 -11.97
N LYS A 185 12.33 -9.42 -12.76
CA LYS A 185 12.30 -9.68 -14.20
C LYS A 185 12.51 -11.19 -14.40
N LYS A 186 11.45 -12.02 -14.25
CA LYS A 186 11.55 -13.40 -14.74
C LYS A 186 11.81 -13.31 -16.24
N GLU A 187 13.01 -13.68 -16.66
CA GLU A 187 13.29 -13.95 -18.06
C GLU A 187 12.40 -15.11 -18.49
N GLY A 188 11.62 -14.89 -19.54
CA GLY A 188 10.76 -15.90 -20.16
C GLY A 188 11.56 -16.86 -21.03
#